data_f784cd2920c1568d2d2c06808d5458f4
#
_entry.id   f784cd2920c1568d2d2c06808d5458f4
#
_cell.length_a   1.000
_cell.length_b   1.000
_cell.length_c   1.000
_cell.angle_alpha   90.00
_cell.angle_beta   90.00
_cell.angle_gamma   90.00
#
_symmetry.space_group_name_H-M   'P 1'
#
loop_
_entity.id
_entity.type
_entity.pdbx_description
1 polymer ?
#
loop_
_entity_poly.entity_id
_entity_poly.type
_entity_poly.pdbx_seq_one_letter_code
_entity_poly.pdbx_strand_id
1 'polypeptide(L)'
;MEKEKRIRGLADTLLILLITIVTGTILIMACGADPAEAYSLFFRGIFGTPAAFAEIFVKACPLILTGLGCAVAYRTGFFNIGAEGQFYVGAMATTIVALNWNALPGIPRIIAALVVGFLAGGVWALLAAICKAKFNISEIIVTIMMNYIAINFLGYAVRSFLMDPEGNVPQSAKIDKSVQLGNLIPATRFHVGILIAIVCVIVVWFFLEKTTMGYELKAVGLNKRGSACNGISVMKNIVLSAFLSGGLAAAAGGIEVLAIQKKLLEGISSNCGYTAVLVALVAFNN
;
A
#
# COMPACT_ATOMS: atom_id res chain seq x y z
N MET A 1 -34.89 5.90 10.45
CA MET A 1 -34.09 4.70 10.16
C MET A 1 -32.63 5.02 9.76
N GLU A 2 -32.37 5.83 8.72
CA GLU A 2 -30.98 6.12 8.28
C GLU A 2 -30.22 7.02 9.27
N LYS A 3 -30.89 8.02 9.84
CA LYS A 3 -30.34 8.91 10.87
C LYS A 3 -30.02 8.18 12.18
N GLU A 4 -30.84 7.22 12.58
CA GLU A 4 -30.59 6.37 13.77
C GLU A 4 -29.42 5.40 13.56
N LYS A 5 -29.28 4.82 12.35
CA LYS A 5 -28.11 4.00 12.01
C LYS A 5 -26.81 4.79 12.05
N ARG A 6 -26.81 6.05 11.56
CA ARG A 6 -25.64 6.94 11.64
C ARG A 6 -25.31 7.32 13.09
N ILE A 7 -26.33 7.61 13.92
CA ILE A 7 -26.09 7.96 15.34
C ILE A 7 -25.55 6.74 16.10
N ARG A 8 -26.10 5.55 15.88
CA ARG A 8 -25.57 4.32 16.49
C ARG A 8 -24.14 4.03 16.04
N GLY A 9 -23.83 4.14 14.75
CA GLY A 9 -22.46 3.97 14.24
C GLY A 9 -21.46 4.97 14.85
N LEU A 10 -21.86 6.23 15.05
CA LEU A 10 -21.05 7.22 15.75
C LEU A 10 -20.85 6.86 17.24
N ALA A 11 -21.93 6.42 17.92
CA ALA A 11 -21.85 5.99 19.31
C ALA A 11 -20.93 4.77 19.48
N ASP A 12 -21.03 3.77 18.60
CA ASP A 12 -20.15 2.60 18.60
C ASP A 12 -18.69 2.98 18.38
N THR A 13 -18.42 3.90 17.45
CA THR A 13 -17.04 4.39 17.21
C THR A 13 -16.49 5.14 18.42
N LEU A 14 -17.26 6.00 19.05
CA LEU A 14 -16.87 6.72 20.27
C LEU A 14 -16.63 5.76 21.43
N LEU A 15 -17.48 4.74 21.58
CA LEU A 15 -17.29 3.70 22.60
C LEU A 15 -15.99 2.91 22.40
N ILE A 16 -15.68 2.52 21.16
CA ILE A 16 -14.43 1.83 20.83
C ILE A 16 -13.22 2.72 21.16
N LEU A 17 -13.27 4.00 20.78
CA LEU A 17 -12.21 4.96 21.11
C LEU A 17 -12.04 5.12 22.62
N LEU A 18 -13.13 5.24 23.37
CA LEU A 18 -13.10 5.34 24.82
C LEU A 18 -12.45 4.08 25.45
N ILE A 19 -12.90 2.89 25.04
CA ILE A 19 -12.31 1.63 25.52
C ILE A 19 -10.81 1.57 25.21
N THR A 20 -10.40 1.97 24.00
CA THR A 20 -8.98 1.98 23.59
C THR A 20 -8.15 2.92 24.46
N ILE A 21 -8.66 4.14 24.73
CA ILE A 21 -7.97 5.11 25.60
C ILE A 21 -7.88 4.60 27.04
N VAL A 22 -8.98 4.06 27.58
CA VAL A 22 -9.00 3.52 28.96
C VAL A 22 -8.04 2.34 29.08
N THR A 23 -8.06 1.40 28.14
CA THR A 23 -7.16 0.25 28.16
C THR A 23 -5.69 0.70 28.02
N GLY A 24 -5.41 1.64 27.12
CA GLY A 24 -4.08 2.25 26.98
C GLY A 24 -3.61 2.93 28.26
N THR A 25 -4.48 3.69 28.92
CA THR A 25 -4.17 4.33 30.20
C THR A 25 -3.82 3.32 31.28
N ILE A 26 -4.60 2.23 31.41
CA ILE A 26 -4.34 1.16 32.38
C ILE A 26 -2.98 0.49 32.11
N LEU A 27 -2.66 0.22 30.85
CA LEU A 27 -1.38 -0.37 30.48
C LEU A 27 -0.20 0.56 30.78
N ILE A 28 -0.32 1.87 30.49
CA ILE A 28 0.71 2.85 30.81
C ILE A 28 0.96 2.91 32.33
N MET A 29 -0.10 2.92 33.13
CA MET A 29 0.02 2.90 34.59
C MET A 29 0.63 1.58 35.09
N ALA A 30 0.26 0.44 34.50
CA ALA A 30 0.83 -0.85 34.85
C ALA A 30 2.34 -0.95 34.53
N CYS A 31 2.81 -0.20 33.54
CA CYS A 31 4.25 -0.04 33.24
C CYS A 31 4.98 0.96 34.14
N GLY A 32 4.28 1.60 35.11
CA GLY A 32 4.87 2.57 36.02
C GLY A 32 5.09 3.97 35.44
N ALA A 33 4.47 4.28 34.27
CA ALA A 33 4.56 5.58 33.62
C ALA A 33 3.34 6.47 33.91
N ASP A 34 3.52 7.79 33.86
CA ASP A 34 2.41 8.75 34.00
C ASP A 34 1.62 8.85 32.66
N PRO A 35 0.32 8.49 32.65
CA PRO A 35 -0.51 8.59 31.46
C PRO A 35 -0.62 10.02 30.91
N ALA A 36 -0.66 11.03 31.76
CA ALA A 36 -0.77 12.42 31.31
C ALA A 36 0.48 12.86 30.55
N GLU A 37 1.65 12.50 31.07
CA GLU A 37 2.92 12.75 30.38
C GLU A 37 3.01 11.96 29.09
N ALA A 38 2.66 10.67 29.09
CA ALA A 38 2.68 9.82 27.91
C ALA A 38 1.79 10.35 26.77
N TYR A 39 0.55 10.74 27.07
CA TYR A 39 -0.34 11.34 26.09
C TYR A 39 0.13 12.72 25.62
N SER A 40 0.68 13.53 26.53
CA SER A 40 1.27 14.83 26.15
C SER A 40 2.42 14.65 25.16
N LEU A 41 3.33 13.71 25.41
CA LEU A 41 4.44 13.37 24.52
C LEU A 41 3.94 12.81 23.19
N PHE A 42 2.90 11.96 23.20
CA PHE A 42 2.27 11.44 22.00
C PHE A 42 1.74 12.57 21.11
N PHE A 43 0.95 13.48 21.63
CA PHE A 43 0.41 14.60 20.85
C PHE A 43 1.48 15.60 20.42
N ARG A 44 2.48 15.86 21.25
CA ARG A 44 3.64 16.68 20.86
C ARG A 44 4.47 16.01 19.77
N GLY A 45 4.61 14.68 19.80
CA GLY A 45 5.30 13.92 18.76
C GLY A 45 4.62 13.99 17.40
N ILE A 46 3.28 14.19 17.38
CA ILE A 46 2.50 14.28 16.14
C ILE A 46 2.38 15.74 15.65
N PHE A 47 2.09 16.69 16.55
CA PHE A 47 1.71 18.06 16.19
C PHE A 47 2.71 19.12 16.69
N GLY A 48 3.73 18.72 17.46
CA GLY A 48 4.62 19.64 18.14
C GLY A 48 5.61 20.40 17.25
N THR A 49 5.89 19.90 16.06
CA THR A 49 6.81 20.55 15.11
C THR A 49 6.30 20.40 13.67
N PRO A 50 6.63 21.36 12.78
CA PRO A 50 6.30 21.22 11.35
C PRO A 50 6.86 19.94 10.70
N ALA A 51 8.03 19.48 11.17
CA ALA A 51 8.63 18.25 10.70
C ALA A 51 7.83 17.01 11.14
N ALA A 52 7.35 16.97 12.40
CA ALA A 52 6.49 15.89 12.89
C ALA A 52 5.16 15.86 12.15
N PHE A 53 4.56 17.02 11.87
CA PHE A 53 3.35 17.12 11.08
C PHE A 53 3.56 16.65 9.62
N ALA A 54 4.69 17.01 9.02
CA ALA A 54 5.06 16.53 7.67
C ALA A 54 5.21 15.00 7.62
N GLU A 55 5.69 14.38 8.70
CA GLU A 55 5.87 12.93 8.80
C GLU A 55 4.53 12.15 8.70
N ILE A 56 3.41 12.77 9.09
CA ILE A 56 2.07 12.19 8.91
C ILE A 56 1.82 11.91 7.43
N PHE A 57 2.11 12.87 6.55
CA PHE A 57 1.92 12.71 5.11
C PHE A 57 2.91 11.75 4.48
N VAL A 58 4.13 11.71 5.01
CA VAL A 58 5.15 10.72 4.58
C VAL A 58 4.63 9.30 4.80
N LYS A 59 4.10 9.01 5.98
CA LYS A 59 3.52 7.70 6.32
C LYS A 59 2.17 7.44 5.65
N ALA A 60 1.39 8.48 5.41
CA ALA A 60 0.10 8.35 4.70
C ALA A 60 0.28 7.98 3.22
N CYS A 61 1.35 8.42 2.57
CA CYS A 61 1.59 8.20 1.15
C CYS A 61 1.52 6.71 0.74
N PRO A 62 2.31 5.80 1.32
CA PRO A 62 2.22 4.38 0.98
C PRO A 62 0.89 3.75 1.39
N LEU A 63 0.27 4.19 2.50
CA LEU A 63 -1.04 3.71 2.94
C LEU A 63 -2.15 4.10 1.96
N ILE A 64 -2.12 5.33 1.42
CA ILE A 64 -3.09 5.80 0.42
C ILE A 64 -3.00 4.94 -0.84
N LEU A 65 -1.81 4.75 -1.40
CA LEU A 65 -1.62 3.99 -2.63
C LEU A 65 -2.01 2.52 -2.47
N THR A 66 -1.54 1.87 -1.40
CA THR A 66 -1.83 0.47 -1.12
C THR A 66 -3.31 0.26 -0.77
N GLY A 67 -3.90 1.16 0.05
CA GLY A 67 -5.32 1.13 0.39
C GLY A 67 -6.22 1.36 -0.81
N LEU A 68 -5.84 2.28 -1.70
CA LEU A 68 -6.53 2.51 -2.97
C LEU A 68 -6.50 1.26 -3.86
N GLY A 69 -5.36 0.57 -3.92
CA GLY A 69 -5.23 -0.72 -4.60
C GLY A 69 -6.18 -1.77 -4.02
N CYS A 70 -6.20 -1.94 -2.70
CA CYS A 70 -7.14 -2.86 -2.02
C CYS A 70 -8.60 -2.49 -2.31
N ALA A 71 -8.95 -1.20 -2.28
CA ALA A 71 -10.30 -0.73 -2.56
C ALA A 71 -10.75 -1.08 -3.99
N VAL A 72 -9.86 -0.96 -4.99
CA VAL A 72 -10.15 -1.38 -6.37
C VAL A 72 -10.46 -2.88 -6.44
N ALA A 73 -9.66 -3.72 -5.78
CA ALA A 73 -9.87 -5.17 -5.76
C ALA A 73 -11.20 -5.54 -5.08
N TYR A 74 -11.53 -4.90 -3.97
CA TYR A 74 -12.76 -5.16 -3.23
C TYR A 74 -14.03 -4.82 -4.02
N ARG A 75 -13.95 -3.86 -4.96
CA ARG A 75 -15.08 -3.54 -5.85
C ARG A 75 -15.51 -4.71 -6.74
N THR A 76 -14.65 -5.69 -7.01
CA THR A 76 -14.99 -6.93 -7.72
C THR A 76 -15.30 -8.11 -6.81
N GLY A 77 -15.25 -7.91 -5.50
CA GLY A 77 -15.34 -8.99 -4.51
C GLY A 77 -14.09 -9.88 -4.49
N PHE A 78 -12.93 -9.37 -4.94
CA PHE A 78 -11.63 -10.00 -4.80
C PHE A 78 -10.92 -9.42 -3.57
N PHE A 79 -10.78 -10.23 -2.51
CA PHE A 79 -10.13 -9.82 -1.27
C PHE A 79 -8.61 -9.96 -1.37
N ASN A 80 -7.94 -8.86 -1.78
CA ASN A 80 -6.49 -8.83 -1.88
C ASN A 80 -5.84 -8.53 -0.53
N ILE A 81 -5.43 -9.56 0.21
CA ILE A 81 -4.59 -9.45 1.42
C ILE A 81 -3.10 -9.49 1.04
N GLY A 82 -2.80 -9.71 -0.24
CA GLY A 82 -1.45 -9.80 -0.81
C GLY A 82 -0.73 -8.48 -1.01
N ALA A 83 -1.33 -7.37 -0.61
CA ALA A 83 -0.78 -6.04 -0.81
C ALA A 83 0.61 -5.85 -0.19
N GLU A 84 0.89 -6.53 0.92
CA GLU A 84 2.22 -6.56 1.55
C GLU A 84 3.28 -7.15 0.62
N GLY A 85 3.06 -8.35 0.08
CA GLY A 85 3.98 -8.99 -0.85
C GLY A 85 4.15 -8.22 -2.16
N GLN A 86 3.06 -7.64 -2.67
CA GLN A 86 3.07 -6.80 -3.87
C GLN A 86 3.92 -5.53 -3.66
N PHE A 87 3.85 -4.93 -2.46
CA PHE A 87 4.72 -3.82 -2.05
C PHE A 87 6.19 -4.23 -2.11
N TYR A 88 6.56 -5.38 -1.55
CA TYR A 88 7.93 -5.90 -1.58
C TYR A 88 8.42 -6.18 -2.99
N VAL A 89 7.62 -6.81 -3.83
CA VAL A 89 7.95 -7.08 -5.24
C VAL A 89 8.14 -5.76 -6.01
N GLY A 90 7.27 -4.78 -5.78
CA GLY A 90 7.40 -3.44 -6.36
C GLY A 90 8.68 -2.73 -5.92
N ALA A 91 9.00 -2.76 -4.63
CA ALA A 91 10.22 -2.20 -4.08
C ALA A 91 11.48 -2.82 -4.72
N MET A 92 11.51 -4.16 -4.86
CA MET A 92 12.63 -4.86 -5.52
C MET A 92 12.75 -4.47 -6.99
N ALA A 93 11.67 -4.54 -7.76
CA ALA A 93 11.69 -4.24 -9.19
C ALA A 93 12.10 -2.78 -9.46
N THR A 94 11.57 -1.85 -8.67
CA THR A 94 11.96 -0.42 -8.71
C THR A 94 13.46 -0.25 -8.41
N THR A 95 13.99 -0.95 -7.41
CA THR A 95 15.41 -0.88 -7.03
C THR A 95 16.31 -1.41 -8.14
N ILE A 96 15.95 -2.54 -8.77
CA ILE A 96 16.72 -3.12 -9.89
C ILE A 96 16.84 -2.12 -11.04
N VAL A 97 15.75 -1.47 -11.42
CA VAL A 97 15.78 -0.43 -12.48
C VAL A 97 16.59 0.78 -12.02
N ALA A 98 16.37 1.23 -10.78
CA ALA A 98 17.06 2.39 -10.23
C ALA A 98 18.58 2.21 -10.13
N LEU A 99 19.09 1.00 -9.93
CA LEU A 99 20.51 0.73 -9.84
C LEU A 99 21.18 0.42 -11.19
N ASN A 100 20.45 -0.26 -12.10
CA ASN A 100 21.09 -0.85 -13.29
C ASN A 100 20.84 -0.09 -14.60
N TRP A 101 19.76 0.71 -14.72
CA TRP A 101 19.42 1.38 -16.00
C TRP A 101 20.12 2.72 -16.16
N ASN A 102 21.45 2.71 -16.22
CA ASN A 102 22.29 3.92 -16.32
C ASN A 102 22.10 4.69 -17.65
N ALA A 103 21.55 4.05 -18.68
CA ALA A 103 21.24 4.71 -19.96
C ALA A 103 20.14 5.77 -19.85
N LEU A 104 19.27 5.71 -18.80
CA LEU A 104 18.22 6.69 -18.56
C LEU A 104 18.65 7.64 -17.44
N PRO A 105 18.77 8.95 -17.68
CA PRO A 105 19.14 9.91 -16.64
C PRO A 105 17.91 10.35 -15.83
N GLY A 106 18.11 10.66 -14.54
CA GLY A 106 17.20 11.41 -13.68
C GLY A 106 15.72 11.00 -13.75
N ILE A 107 14.85 11.94 -14.08
CA ILE A 107 13.40 11.78 -14.10
C ILE A 107 12.90 10.61 -14.98
N PRO A 108 13.35 10.43 -16.24
CA PRO A 108 12.97 9.26 -17.04
C PRO A 108 13.25 7.93 -16.35
N ARG A 109 14.37 7.81 -15.61
CA ARG A 109 14.70 6.61 -14.86
C ARG A 109 13.79 6.39 -13.67
N ILE A 110 13.40 7.46 -12.96
CA ILE A 110 12.41 7.39 -11.87
C ILE A 110 11.09 6.87 -12.41
N ILE A 111 10.59 7.43 -13.52
CA ILE A 111 9.33 7.00 -14.14
C ILE A 111 9.42 5.54 -14.57
N ALA A 112 10.48 5.15 -15.25
CA ALA A 112 10.70 3.76 -15.68
C ALA A 112 10.73 2.80 -14.48
N ALA A 113 11.43 3.17 -13.40
CA ALA A 113 11.51 2.38 -12.19
C ALA A 113 10.13 2.18 -11.52
N LEU A 114 9.34 3.25 -11.41
CA LEU A 114 7.98 3.18 -10.86
C LEU A 114 7.04 2.38 -11.76
N VAL A 115 7.12 2.53 -13.09
CA VAL A 115 6.31 1.76 -14.04
C VAL A 115 6.66 0.27 -13.97
N VAL A 116 7.94 -0.09 -13.97
CA VAL A 116 8.37 -1.48 -13.85
C VAL A 116 7.97 -2.06 -12.49
N GLY A 117 8.10 -1.28 -11.41
CA GLY A 117 7.61 -1.66 -10.09
C GLY A 117 6.12 -1.96 -10.09
N PHE A 118 5.31 -1.05 -10.64
CA PHE A 118 3.86 -1.21 -10.80
C PHE A 118 3.51 -2.48 -11.57
N LEU A 119 4.15 -2.70 -12.73
CA LEU A 119 3.91 -3.88 -13.56
C LEU A 119 4.31 -5.18 -12.83
N ALA A 120 5.43 -5.20 -12.13
CA ALA A 120 5.89 -6.37 -11.39
C ALA A 120 4.90 -6.77 -10.28
N GLY A 121 4.42 -5.80 -9.48
CA GLY A 121 3.42 -6.09 -8.45
C GLY A 121 2.06 -6.44 -9.02
N GLY A 122 1.65 -5.81 -10.14
CA GLY A 122 0.45 -6.19 -10.87
C GLY A 122 0.51 -7.64 -11.35
N VAL A 123 1.61 -8.03 -11.99
CA VAL A 123 1.83 -9.43 -12.45
C VAL A 123 1.88 -10.39 -11.26
N TRP A 124 2.50 -10.01 -10.15
CA TRP A 124 2.50 -10.81 -8.92
C TRP A 124 1.09 -11.08 -8.41
N ALA A 125 0.22 -10.09 -8.42
CA ALA A 125 -1.18 -10.23 -8.01
C ALA A 125 -1.99 -11.14 -8.93
N LEU A 126 -1.63 -11.24 -10.22
CA LEU A 126 -2.32 -12.11 -11.19
C LEU A 126 -2.28 -13.58 -10.80
N LEU A 127 -1.24 -14.06 -10.13
CA LEU A 127 -1.14 -15.45 -9.69
C LEU A 127 -2.33 -15.82 -8.79
N ALA A 128 -2.64 -14.98 -7.79
CA ALA A 128 -3.78 -15.19 -6.91
C ALA A 128 -5.13 -15.03 -7.66
N ALA A 129 -5.22 -14.03 -8.56
CA ALA A 129 -6.42 -13.78 -9.33
C ALA A 129 -6.75 -14.96 -10.28
N ILE A 130 -5.76 -15.55 -10.93
CA ILE A 130 -5.92 -16.72 -11.80
C ILE A 130 -6.34 -17.94 -10.97
N CYS A 131 -5.71 -18.17 -9.80
CA CYS A 131 -6.11 -19.23 -8.88
C CYS A 131 -7.58 -19.10 -8.48
N LYS A 132 -8.04 -17.89 -8.18
CA LYS A 132 -9.44 -17.61 -7.86
C LYS A 132 -10.36 -17.80 -9.05
N ALA A 133 -10.03 -17.18 -10.18
CA ALA A 133 -10.93 -17.12 -11.33
C ALA A 133 -11.05 -18.47 -12.06
N LYS A 134 -9.94 -19.24 -12.14
CA LYS A 134 -9.91 -20.51 -12.89
C LYS A 134 -10.17 -21.74 -12.02
N PHE A 135 -9.66 -21.75 -10.79
CA PHE A 135 -9.70 -22.93 -9.92
C PHE A 135 -10.61 -22.74 -8.72
N ASN A 136 -11.22 -21.56 -8.56
CA ASN A 136 -12.07 -21.18 -7.41
C ASN A 136 -11.38 -21.40 -6.04
N ILE A 137 -10.04 -21.29 -6.01
CA ILE A 137 -9.25 -21.36 -4.78
C ILE A 137 -9.44 -20.04 -4.00
N SER A 138 -9.43 -20.10 -2.66
CA SER A 138 -9.55 -18.91 -1.82
C SER A 138 -8.40 -17.94 -2.09
N GLU A 139 -8.73 -16.75 -2.58
CA GLU A 139 -7.78 -15.66 -2.81
C GLU A 139 -7.07 -15.22 -1.55
N ILE A 140 -7.74 -15.27 -0.41
CA ILE A 140 -7.19 -14.91 0.91
C ILE A 140 -5.97 -15.78 1.22
N ILE A 141 -6.12 -17.09 1.10
CA ILE A 141 -5.03 -18.05 1.39
C ILE A 141 -3.87 -17.85 0.44
N VAL A 142 -4.15 -17.76 -0.87
CA VAL A 142 -3.11 -17.60 -1.89
C VAL A 142 -2.35 -16.29 -1.69
N THR A 143 -3.06 -15.18 -1.48
CA THR A 143 -2.42 -13.87 -1.32
C THR A 143 -1.57 -13.78 -0.05
N ILE A 144 -2.01 -14.39 1.06
CA ILE A 144 -1.20 -14.46 2.30
C ILE A 144 0.06 -15.30 2.07
N MET A 145 -0.05 -16.48 1.43
CA MET A 145 1.12 -17.30 1.12
C MET A 145 2.12 -16.56 0.23
N MET A 146 1.62 -15.82 -0.77
CA MET A 146 2.45 -15.02 -1.65
C MET A 146 3.15 -13.86 -0.94
N ASN A 147 2.59 -13.31 0.14
CA ASN A 147 3.29 -12.32 0.98
C ASN A 147 4.56 -12.91 1.59
N TYR A 148 4.46 -14.10 2.20
CA TYR A 148 5.62 -14.76 2.79
C TYR A 148 6.69 -15.10 1.74
N ILE A 149 6.28 -15.52 0.54
CA ILE A 149 7.23 -15.78 -0.55
C ILE A 149 7.95 -14.48 -0.95
N ALA A 150 7.22 -13.37 -1.13
CA ALA A 150 7.80 -12.09 -1.53
C ALA A 150 8.75 -11.52 -0.46
N ILE A 151 8.37 -11.59 0.81
CA ILE A 151 9.18 -11.12 1.95
C ILE A 151 10.49 -11.90 2.02
N ASN A 152 10.42 -13.25 2.00
CA ASN A 152 11.60 -14.09 2.04
C ASN A 152 12.48 -13.95 0.78
N PHE A 153 11.84 -13.76 -0.40
CA PHE A 153 12.57 -13.53 -1.63
C PHE A 153 13.35 -12.20 -1.61
N LEU A 154 12.76 -11.12 -1.06
CA LEU A 154 13.49 -9.88 -0.82
C LEU A 154 14.65 -10.09 0.14
N GLY A 155 14.45 -10.81 1.24
CA GLY A 155 15.51 -11.14 2.20
C GLY A 155 16.66 -11.91 1.55
N TYR A 156 16.36 -12.86 0.65
CA TYR A 156 17.36 -13.54 -0.16
C TYR A 156 18.06 -12.57 -1.13
N ALA A 157 17.31 -11.73 -1.83
CA ALA A 157 17.84 -10.81 -2.82
C ALA A 157 18.86 -9.82 -2.24
N VAL A 158 18.57 -9.23 -1.07
CA VAL A 158 19.48 -8.27 -0.42
C VAL A 158 20.69 -8.92 0.27
N ARG A 159 20.68 -10.26 0.40
CA ARG A 159 21.85 -11.03 0.88
C ARG A 159 22.65 -11.68 -0.25
N SER A 160 22.17 -11.59 -1.48
CA SER A 160 22.81 -12.22 -2.65
C SER A 160 23.05 -11.20 -3.77
N PHE A 161 22.23 -11.22 -4.82
CA PHE A 161 22.48 -10.48 -6.06
C PHE A 161 22.17 -8.97 -5.98
N LEU A 162 21.43 -8.51 -4.98
CA LEU A 162 21.18 -7.09 -4.72
C LEU A 162 21.96 -6.55 -3.51
N MET A 163 22.82 -7.36 -2.92
CA MET A 163 23.64 -6.93 -1.79
C MET A 163 24.59 -5.81 -2.23
N ASP A 164 24.77 -4.82 -1.36
CA ASP A 164 25.78 -3.76 -1.56
C ASP A 164 27.19 -4.39 -1.55
N PRO A 165 27.97 -4.29 -2.63
CA PRO A 165 29.32 -4.87 -2.70
C PRO A 165 30.27 -4.34 -1.64
N GLU A 166 30.07 -3.10 -1.17
CA GLU A 166 30.91 -2.46 -0.17
C GLU A 166 30.33 -2.59 1.26
N GLY A 167 29.14 -3.21 1.40
CA GLY A 167 28.39 -3.28 2.65
C GLY A 167 28.48 -4.63 3.36
N ASN A 168 28.47 -4.60 4.70
CA ASN A 168 28.40 -5.81 5.55
C ASN A 168 26.96 -6.07 6.09
N VAL A 169 25.97 -5.30 5.64
CA VAL A 169 24.57 -5.38 6.11
C VAL A 169 23.71 -5.84 4.94
N PRO A 170 22.68 -6.68 5.17
CA PRO A 170 21.77 -7.16 4.11
C PRO A 170 20.88 -6.02 3.59
N GLN A 171 21.40 -5.26 2.64
CA GLN A 171 20.76 -4.13 1.98
C GLN A 171 21.36 -3.94 0.58
N SER A 172 20.63 -3.25 -0.29
CA SER A 172 21.18 -2.88 -1.61
C SER A 172 22.13 -1.69 -1.52
N ALA A 173 22.91 -1.49 -2.58
CA ALA A 173 23.63 -0.25 -2.80
C ALA A 173 22.66 0.94 -2.75
N LYS A 174 23.19 2.10 -2.36
CA LYS A 174 22.42 3.35 -2.29
C LYS A 174 22.08 3.84 -3.70
N ILE A 175 20.82 4.21 -3.90
CA ILE A 175 20.32 4.76 -5.16
C ILE A 175 20.90 6.16 -5.36
N ASP A 176 21.36 6.46 -6.58
CA ASP A 176 21.90 7.76 -6.95
C ASP A 176 20.94 8.91 -6.66
N LYS A 177 21.47 10.04 -6.22
CA LYS A 177 20.68 11.23 -5.91
C LYS A 177 19.81 11.71 -7.07
N SER A 178 20.28 11.52 -8.31
CA SER A 178 19.54 11.89 -9.53
C SER A 178 18.28 11.07 -9.77
N VAL A 179 18.19 9.88 -9.14
CA VAL A 179 17.05 8.93 -9.26
C VAL A 179 16.21 8.89 -7.98
N GLN A 180 16.53 9.73 -7.00
CA GLN A 180 15.71 9.86 -5.79
C GLN A 180 14.58 10.84 -6.01
N LEU A 181 13.41 10.53 -5.42
CA LEU A 181 12.30 11.49 -5.35
C LEU A 181 12.66 12.61 -4.39
N GLY A 182 12.60 13.85 -4.88
CA GLY A 182 12.97 15.04 -4.12
C GLY A 182 12.00 15.33 -2.97
N ASN A 183 12.51 16.01 -1.92
CA ASN A 183 11.70 16.51 -0.83
C ASN A 183 11.01 17.81 -1.24
N LEU A 184 9.73 17.98 -0.89
CA LEU A 184 8.95 19.19 -1.14
C LEU A 184 9.26 20.30 -0.15
N ILE A 185 9.59 19.93 1.09
CA ILE A 185 9.95 20.87 2.16
C ILE A 185 11.38 20.56 2.59
N PRO A 186 12.31 21.53 2.50
CA PRO A 186 13.67 21.36 3.01
C PRO A 186 13.70 20.95 4.48
N ALA A 187 14.68 20.17 4.87
CA ALA A 187 14.86 19.64 6.24
C ALA A 187 13.74 18.68 6.72
N THR A 188 12.80 18.26 5.86
CA THR A 188 11.79 17.25 6.17
C THR A 188 11.89 16.08 5.22
N ARG A 189 11.22 14.95 5.55
CA ARG A 189 11.09 13.80 4.64
C ARG A 189 9.84 13.88 3.73
N PHE A 190 9.16 15.02 3.73
CA PHE A 190 7.97 15.24 2.91
C PHE A 190 8.34 15.32 1.43
N HIS A 191 8.02 14.28 0.68
CA HIS A 191 8.53 14.02 -0.68
C HIS A 191 7.45 14.12 -1.76
N VAL A 192 7.88 14.24 -3.01
CA VAL A 192 7.00 14.32 -4.20
C VAL A 192 6.06 13.11 -4.36
N GLY A 193 6.39 11.97 -3.74
CA GLY A 193 5.53 10.77 -3.77
C GLY A 193 4.10 11.00 -3.30
N ILE A 194 3.85 11.98 -2.40
CA ILE A 194 2.49 12.32 -1.97
C ILE A 194 1.65 12.92 -3.11
N LEU A 195 2.28 13.69 -4.00
CA LEU A 195 1.59 14.22 -5.18
C LEU A 195 1.22 13.09 -6.14
N ILE A 196 2.10 12.10 -6.30
CA ILE A 196 1.81 10.89 -7.08
C ILE A 196 0.62 10.14 -6.47
N ALA A 197 0.59 9.99 -5.14
CA ALA A 197 -0.53 9.34 -4.45
C ALA A 197 -1.85 10.09 -4.69
N ILE A 198 -1.87 11.42 -4.59
CA ILE A 198 -3.06 12.25 -4.86
C ILE A 198 -3.52 12.09 -6.31
N VAL A 199 -2.60 12.13 -7.28
CA VAL A 199 -2.92 11.90 -8.69
C VAL A 199 -3.52 10.51 -8.88
N CYS A 200 -2.94 9.47 -8.27
CA CYS A 200 -3.49 8.11 -8.32
C CYS A 200 -4.91 8.03 -7.73
N VAL A 201 -5.21 8.74 -6.64
CA VAL A 201 -6.57 8.82 -6.08
C VAL A 201 -7.55 9.40 -7.11
N ILE A 202 -7.18 10.50 -7.76
CA ILE A 202 -8.03 11.16 -8.77
C ILE A 202 -8.24 10.23 -9.97
N VAL A 203 -7.16 9.60 -10.46
CA VAL A 203 -7.21 8.68 -11.61
C VAL A 203 -8.07 7.46 -11.30
N VAL A 204 -7.91 6.84 -10.13
CA VAL A 204 -8.69 5.67 -9.74
C VAL A 204 -10.14 6.04 -9.49
N TRP A 205 -10.41 7.19 -8.87
CA TRP A 205 -11.78 7.70 -8.72
C TRP A 205 -12.44 7.88 -10.09
N PHE A 206 -11.76 8.57 -11.03
CA PHE A 206 -12.27 8.75 -12.39
C PHE A 206 -12.50 7.40 -13.09
N PHE A 207 -11.54 6.48 -12.98
CA PHE A 207 -11.63 5.14 -13.54
C PHE A 207 -12.87 4.38 -13.02
N LEU A 208 -13.07 4.37 -11.69
CA LEU A 208 -14.18 3.64 -11.07
C LEU A 208 -15.55 4.28 -11.31
N GLU A 209 -15.63 5.63 -11.37
CA GLU A 209 -16.93 6.33 -11.43
C GLU A 209 -17.32 6.78 -12.83
N LYS A 210 -16.36 6.93 -13.74
CA LYS A 210 -16.59 7.57 -15.05
C LYS A 210 -16.29 6.66 -16.24
N THR A 211 -15.84 5.42 -16.02
CA THR A 211 -15.53 4.50 -17.14
C THR A 211 -16.42 3.26 -17.14
N THR A 212 -16.59 2.67 -18.33
CA THR A 212 -17.32 1.41 -18.52
C THR A 212 -16.65 0.26 -17.77
N MET A 213 -15.30 0.21 -17.74
CA MET A 213 -14.55 -0.79 -16.99
C MET A 213 -14.82 -0.68 -15.48
N GLY A 214 -14.85 0.54 -14.92
CA GLY A 214 -15.18 0.76 -13.51
C GLY A 214 -16.61 0.30 -13.18
N TYR A 215 -17.56 0.54 -14.08
CA TYR A 215 -18.92 0.02 -13.96
C TYR A 215 -18.94 -1.52 -13.95
N GLU A 216 -18.24 -2.17 -14.90
CA GLU A 216 -18.16 -3.63 -14.95
C GLU A 216 -17.56 -4.24 -13.69
N LEU A 217 -16.49 -3.63 -13.14
CA LEU A 217 -15.88 -4.05 -11.88
C LEU A 217 -16.90 -4.06 -10.74
N LYS A 218 -17.65 -2.96 -10.58
CA LYS A 218 -18.71 -2.84 -9.55
C LYS A 218 -19.84 -3.85 -9.78
N ALA A 219 -20.29 -4.01 -11.02
CA ALA A 219 -21.34 -4.97 -11.36
C ALA A 219 -20.96 -6.41 -10.99
N VAL A 220 -19.72 -6.82 -11.31
CA VAL A 220 -19.18 -8.14 -10.94
C VAL A 220 -19.14 -8.33 -9.43
N GLY A 221 -18.76 -7.30 -8.68
CA GLY A 221 -18.72 -7.35 -7.21
C GLY A 221 -20.11 -7.50 -6.58
N LEU A 222 -21.13 -6.86 -7.17
CA LEU A 222 -22.50 -6.94 -6.69
C LEU A 222 -23.16 -8.30 -7.00
N ASN A 223 -23.03 -8.79 -8.22
CA ASN A 223 -23.61 -10.07 -8.62
C ASN A 223 -22.87 -10.69 -9.81
N LYS A 224 -22.00 -11.66 -9.54
CA LYS A 224 -21.21 -12.35 -10.57
C LYS A 224 -22.07 -13.05 -11.62
N ARG A 225 -23.16 -13.73 -11.20
CA ARG A 225 -24.07 -14.44 -12.14
C ARG A 225 -24.86 -13.46 -13.00
N GLY A 226 -25.44 -12.43 -12.39
CA GLY A 226 -26.15 -11.40 -13.12
C GLY A 226 -25.27 -10.66 -14.13
N SER A 227 -24.02 -10.35 -13.76
CA SER A 227 -23.04 -9.74 -14.66
C SER A 227 -22.72 -10.63 -15.85
N ALA A 228 -22.51 -11.93 -15.62
CA ALA A 228 -22.27 -12.90 -16.70
C ALA A 228 -23.46 -13.02 -17.67
N CYS A 229 -24.71 -13.02 -17.18
CA CYS A 229 -25.91 -13.01 -18.00
C CYS A 229 -26.01 -11.75 -18.88
N ASN A 230 -25.47 -10.62 -18.43
CA ASN A 230 -25.42 -9.38 -19.20
C ASN A 230 -24.15 -9.25 -20.08
N GLY A 231 -23.41 -10.34 -20.30
CA GLY A 231 -22.22 -10.36 -21.17
C GLY A 231 -20.94 -9.80 -20.55
N ILE A 232 -20.93 -9.45 -19.25
CA ILE A 232 -19.75 -8.95 -18.54
C ILE A 232 -18.85 -10.12 -18.14
N SER A 233 -17.60 -10.11 -18.58
CA SER A 233 -16.64 -11.17 -18.26
C SER A 233 -16.15 -11.06 -16.81
N VAL A 234 -16.65 -11.92 -15.93
CA VAL A 234 -16.27 -11.99 -14.51
C VAL A 234 -14.77 -12.22 -14.34
N MET A 235 -14.20 -13.17 -15.12
CA MET A 235 -12.77 -13.49 -15.04
C MET A 235 -11.88 -12.27 -15.40
N LYS A 236 -12.19 -11.60 -16.53
CA LYS A 236 -11.44 -10.43 -16.98
C LYS A 236 -11.43 -9.31 -15.91
N ASN A 237 -12.58 -9.07 -15.30
CA ASN A 237 -12.72 -8.02 -14.30
C ASN A 237 -12.00 -8.36 -12.98
N ILE A 238 -12.02 -9.60 -12.51
CA ILE A 238 -11.24 -10.04 -11.34
C ILE A 238 -9.73 -9.88 -11.61
N VAL A 239 -9.26 -10.35 -12.79
CA VAL A 239 -7.86 -10.25 -13.19
C VAL A 239 -7.40 -8.79 -13.29
N LEU A 240 -8.21 -7.94 -13.92
CA LEU A 240 -7.91 -6.51 -14.05
C LEU A 240 -7.85 -5.80 -12.69
N SER A 241 -8.83 -6.05 -11.82
CA SER A 241 -8.84 -5.44 -10.48
C SER A 241 -7.66 -5.88 -9.62
N ALA A 242 -7.29 -7.16 -9.68
CA ALA A 242 -6.12 -7.69 -9.00
C ALA A 242 -4.82 -7.07 -9.52
N PHE A 243 -4.67 -6.94 -10.85
CA PHE A 243 -3.52 -6.30 -11.48
C PHE A 243 -3.36 -4.85 -11.04
N LEU A 244 -4.44 -4.06 -11.09
CA LEU A 244 -4.43 -2.66 -10.65
C LEU A 244 -4.14 -2.54 -9.16
N SER A 245 -4.73 -3.43 -8.35
CA SER A 245 -4.49 -3.49 -6.92
C SER A 245 -3.03 -3.75 -6.59
N GLY A 246 -2.45 -4.79 -7.22
CA GLY A 246 -1.05 -5.16 -7.03
C GLY A 246 -0.08 -4.10 -7.54
N GLY A 247 -0.40 -3.47 -8.66
CA GLY A 247 0.38 -2.39 -9.23
C GLY A 247 0.43 -1.16 -8.31
N LEU A 248 -0.70 -0.74 -7.74
CA LEU A 248 -0.75 0.40 -6.81
C LEU A 248 0.01 0.11 -5.50
N ALA A 249 -0.13 -1.09 -4.94
CA ALA A 249 0.63 -1.51 -3.77
C ALA A 249 2.15 -1.56 -4.06
N ALA A 250 2.53 -2.03 -5.23
CA ALA A 250 3.91 -2.06 -5.69
C ALA A 250 4.50 -0.66 -5.95
N ALA A 251 3.69 0.27 -6.50
CA ALA A 251 4.09 1.66 -6.65
C ALA A 251 4.37 2.33 -5.30
N ALA A 252 3.60 1.99 -4.26
CA ALA A 252 3.88 2.43 -2.88
C ALA A 252 5.26 1.96 -2.42
N GLY A 253 5.60 0.68 -2.65
CA GLY A 253 6.92 0.12 -2.36
C GLY A 253 8.04 0.80 -3.13
N GLY A 254 7.81 1.10 -4.40
CA GLY A 254 8.76 1.86 -5.23
C GLY A 254 9.00 3.28 -4.72
N ILE A 255 7.95 3.99 -4.32
CA ILE A 255 8.06 5.33 -3.74
C ILE A 255 8.81 5.28 -2.41
N GLU A 256 8.54 4.27 -1.55
CA GLU A 256 9.25 4.09 -0.28
C GLU A 256 10.76 3.98 -0.51
N VAL A 257 11.18 3.19 -1.49
CA VAL A 257 12.60 3.04 -1.86
C VAL A 257 13.18 4.33 -2.41
N LEU A 258 12.52 4.98 -3.37
CA LEU A 258 13.09 6.15 -4.07
C LEU A 258 13.06 7.43 -3.23
N ALA A 259 12.10 7.57 -2.32
CA ALA A 259 11.93 8.80 -1.54
C ALA A 259 12.55 8.72 -0.14
N ILE A 260 12.29 7.62 0.59
CA ILE A 260 12.53 7.55 2.03
C ILE A 260 13.80 6.76 2.34
N GLN A 261 13.83 5.47 1.94
CA GLN A 261 14.91 4.57 2.32
C GLN A 261 16.18 4.77 1.48
N LYS A 262 16.00 5.13 0.19
CA LYS A 262 17.09 5.35 -0.79
C LYS A 262 17.97 4.13 -1.03
N LYS A 263 17.52 2.98 -0.57
CA LYS A 263 18.11 1.65 -0.69
C LYS A 263 17.04 0.60 -0.38
N LEU A 264 17.24 -0.61 -0.84
CA LEU A 264 16.39 -1.75 -0.50
C LEU A 264 16.90 -2.43 0.76
N LEU A 265 16.01 -2.70 1.71
CA LEU A 265 16.36 -3.37 2.97
C LEU A 265 15.20 -4.26 3.43
N GLU A 266 15.50 -5.21 4.31
CA GLU A 266 14.47 -6.05 4.93
C GLU A 266 13.54 -5.23 5.81
N GLY A 267 12.25 -5.62 5.86
CA GLY A 267 11.24 -4.93 6.66
C GLY A 267 10.83 -3.55 6.15
N ILE A 268 11.15 -3.22 4.89
CA ILE A 268 10.93 -1.90 4.27
C ILE A 268 9.48 -1.40 4.36
N SER A 269 8.50 -2.31 4.31
CA SER A 269 7.07 -1.94 4.35
C SER A 269 6.59 -1.53 5.75
N SER A 270 7.25 -1.98 6.82
CA SER A 270 6.78 -1.82 8.20
C SER A 270 5.30 -2.25 8.37
N ASN A 271 4.88 -3.33 7.71
CA ASN A 271 3.51 -3.85 7.67
C ASN A 271 2.47 -2.90 7.02
N CYS A 272 2.91 -1.98 6.18
CA CYS A 272 2.05 -1.02 5.51
C CYS A 272 0.95 -1.72 4.69
N GLY A 273 1.27 -2.82 4.01
CA GLY A 273 0.31 -3.58 3.20
C GLY A 273 -0.84 -4.13 4.03
N TYR A 274 -0.57 -4.72 5.20
CA TYR A 274 -1.62 -5.22 6.10
C TYR A 274 -2.46 -4.08 6.69
N THR A 275 -1.83 -2.99 7.09
CA THR A 275 -2.53 -1.80 7.59
C THR A 275 -3.45 -1.20 6.52
N ALA A 276 -2.99 -1.14 5.28
CA ALA A 276 -3.76 -0.62 4.16
C ALA A 276 -5.00 -1.47 3.82
N VAL A 277 -4.94 -2.80 4.02
CA VAL A 277 -6.12 -3.69 3.95
C VAL A 277 -7.19 -3.25 4.93
N LEU A 278 -6.81 -2.96 6.18
CA LEU A 278 -7.75 -2.48 7.21
C LEU A 278 -8.33 -1.12 6.84
N VAL A 279 -7.50 -0.19 6.36
CA VAL A 279 -7.94 1.14 5.90
C VAL A 279 -8.97 1.00 4.76
N ALA A 280 -8.71 0.12 3.79
CA ALA A 280 -9.63 -0.12 2.68
C ALA A 280 -10.96 -0.76 3.14
N LEU A 281 -10.93 -1.67 4.12
CA LEU A 281 -12.14 -2.27 4.69
C LEU A 281 -13.00 -1.25 5.42
N VAL A 282 -12.40 -0.35 6.18
CA VAL A 282 -13.12 0.74 6.86
C VAL A 282 -13.76 1.69 5.85
N ALA A 283 -13.04 2.04 4.78
CA ALA A 283 -13.55 2.92 3.73
C ALA A 283 -14.65 2.26 2.86
N PHE A 284 -14.63 0.93 2.71
CA PHE A 284 -15.57 0.19 1.86
C PHE A 284 -16.99 0.14 2.42
N ASN A 285 -17.17 0.33 3.72
CA ASN A 285 -18.49 0.33 4.38
C ASN A 285 -19.25 1.66 4.26
N ASN A 286 -18.73 2.66 3.52
CA ASN A 286 -19.36 3.96 3.28
C ASN A 286 -19.65 4.22 1.81
#